data_3768dfadae6dc6b92bed64118061872e
#
_entry.id   3768dfadae6dc6b92bed64118061872e
#
_cell.length_a   1.000
_cell.length_b   1.000
_cell.length_c   1.000
_cell.angle_alpha   90.00
_cell.angle_beta   90.00
_cell.angle_gamma   90.00
#
_symmetry.space_group_name_H-M   'P 1'
#
loop_
_entity.id
_entity.type
_entity.pdbx_description
1 polymer ?
#
loop_
_entity_poly.entity_id
_entity_poly.type
_entity_poly.pdbx_seq_one_letter_code
_entity_poly.pdbx_strand_id
1 'polypeptide(L)' 'QMKNCYADLQKILEHYGYTVDDVVAENIYTTNMAAFIKVSGFRNSIYKKQFPTGTWLEVKGLAVEGQLIEIDMEAHKTK' A
#
# COMPACT_ATOMS: atom_id res chain seq x y z
N GLN A 1 8.80 -1.61 -7.93
CA GLN A 1 7.79 -0.55 -7.75
C GLN A 1 7.14 -0.58 -6.37
N MET A 2 6.86 -1.77 -5.84
CA MET A 2 6.21 -1.90 -4.52
C MET A 2 7.02 -1.22 -3.42
N LYS A 3 8.33 -1.46 -3.36
CA LYS A 3 9.18 -0.86 -2.33
C LYS A 3 9.18 0.65 -2.41
N ASN A 4 9.21 1.21 -3.61
CA ASN A 4 9.20 2.66 -3.80
C ASN A 4 7.86 3.26 -3.39
N CYS A 5 6.75 2.59 -3.72
CA CYS A 5 5.42 3.04 -3.32
C CYS A 5 5.30 3.12 -1.81
N TYR A 6 5.74 2.09 -1.09
CA TYR A 6 5.65 2.09 0.37
C TYR A 6 6.61 3.09 1.01
N ALA A 7 7.81 3.26 0.44
CA ALA A 7 8.74 4.27 0.95
C ALA A 7 8.15 5.67 0.83
N ASP A 8 7.52 5.99 -0.30
CA ASP A 8 6.88 7.28 -0.52
C ASP A 8 5.69 7.49 0.42
N LEU A 9 4.86 6.45 0.58
CA LEU A 9 3.71 6.52 1.49
C LEU A 9 4.15 6.73 2.94
N GLN A 10 5.21 6.06 3.37
CA GLN A 10 5.75 6.25 4.71
C GLN A 10 6.23 7.67 4.94
N LYS A 11 6.88 8.28 3.95
CA LYS A 11 7.30 9.69 4.03
C LYS A 11 6.12 10.62 4.17
N ILE A 12 5.05 10.37 3.41
CA ILE A 12 3.84 11.17 3.48
C ILE A 12 3.19 11.03 4.86
N LEU A 13 3.10 9.82 5.38
CA LEU A 13 2.56 9.57 6.72
C LEU A 13 3.36 10.32 7.78
N GLU A 14 4.69 10.23 7.74
CA GLU A 14 5.56 10.92 8.68
C GLU A 14 5.37 12.44 8.63
N HIS A 15 5.21 12.98 7.43
CA HIS A 15 5.00 14.42 7.26
C HIS A 15 3.76 14.91 8.03
N TYR A 16 2.72 14.08 8.10
CA TYR A 16 1.49 14.40 8.80
C TYR A 16 1.44 13.82 10.22
N GLY A 17 2.55 13.27 10.72
CA GLY A 17 2.63 12.77 12.08
C GLY A 17 2.07 11.36 12.27
N TYR A 18 1.94 10.58 11.21
CA TYR A 18 1.45 9.20 11.25
C TYR A 18 2.57 8.21 11.01
N THR A 19 2.31 6.95 11.37
CA THR A 19 3.16 5.81 11.01
C THR A 19 2.30 4.74 10.34
N VAL A 20 2.92 3.67 9.85
CA VAL A 20 2.17 2.55 9.26
C VAL A 20 1.25 1.87 10.27
N ASP A 21 1.54 1.97 11.56
CA ASP A 21 0.66 1.42 12.60
C ASP A 21 -0.68 2.16 12.69
N ASP A 22 -0.75 3.37 12.17
CA ASP A 22 -1.96 4.19 12.14
C ASP A 22 -2.83 3.92 10.91
N VAL A 23 -2.37 3.11 9.97
CA VAL A 23 -3.11 2.81 8.74
C VAL A 23 -4.24 1.85 9.06
N VAL A 24 -5.48 2.26 8.77
CA VAL A 24 -6.69 1.47 9.06
C VAL A 24 -7.29 0.85 7.80
N ALA A 25 -6.98 1.39 6.63
CA ALA A 25 -7.44 0.86 5.36
C ALA A 25 -6.38 1.04 4.30
N GLU A 26 -6.27 0.04 3.42
CA GLU A 26 -5.32 0.07 2.31
C GLU A 26 -5.96 -0.60 1.11
N ASN A 27 -5.97 0.08 -0.03
CA ASN A 27 -6.43 -0.51 -1.28
C ASN A 27 -5.26 -0.59 -2.24
N ILE A 28 -5.13 -1.74 -2.88
CA ILE A 28 -4.04 -2.01 -3.82
C ILE A 28 -4.64 -2.35 -5.18
N TYR A 29 -4.20 -1.62 -6.19
CA TYR A 29 -4.59 -1.81 -7.58
C TYR A 29 -3.36 -2.23 -8.35
N THR A 30 -3.43 -3.35 -9.06
CA THR A 30 -2.30 -3.85 -9.82
C THR A 30 -2.75 -4.33 -11.19
N THR A 31 -1.88 -4.19 -12.18
CA THR A 31 -2.13 -4.72 -13.51
C THR A 31 -1.72 -6.19 -13.62
N ASN A 32 -1.09 -6.75 -12.59
CA ASN A 32 -0.67 -8.16 -12.59
C ASN A 32 -0.75 -8.73 -11.17
N MET A 33 -1.90 -9.27 -10.81
CA MET A 33 -2.13 -9.81 -9.47
C MET A 33 -1.20 -10.98 -9.14
N ALA A 34 -0.92 -11.84 -10.10
CA ALA A 34 -0.04 -12.98 -9.86
C ALA A 34 1.37 -12.53 -9.46
N ALA A 35 1.91 -11.52 -10.14
CA ALA A 35 3.20 -10.96 -9.81
C ALA A 35 3.16 -10.24 -8.46
N PHE A 36 2.06 -9.52 -8.16
CA PHE A 36 1.90 -8.86 -6.87
C PHE A 36 1.92 -9.88 -5.73
N ILE A 37 1.18 -10.96 -5.86
CA ILE A 37 1.10 -11.98 -4.81
C ILE A 37 2.49 -12.58 -4.52
N LYS A 38 3.31 -12.79 -5.55
CA LYS A 38 4.66 -13.33 -5.37
C LYS A 38 5.55 -12.43 -4.50
N VAL A 39 5.34 -11.12 -4.53
CA VAL A 39 6.16 -10.17 -3.76
C VAL A 39 5.41 -9.59 -2.57
N SER A 40 4.21 -10.08 -2.28
CA SER A 40 3.37 -9.53 -1.20
C SER A 40 3.97 -9.73 0.19
N GLY A 41 4.95 -10.62 0.34
CA GLY A 41 5.68 -10.79 1.59
C GLY A 41 6.33 -9.48 2.07
N PHE A 42 6.83 -8.66 1.14
CA PHE A 42 7.37 -7.35 1.50
C PHE A 42 6.29 -6.46 2.10
N ARG A 43 5.13 -6.38 1.45
CA ARG A 43 3.99 -5.60 1.95
C ARG A 43 3.58 -6.09 3.35
N ASN A 44 3.50 -7.40 3.53
CA ASN A 44 3.10 -7.97 4.80
C ASN A 44 4.11 -7.67 5.91
N SER A 45 5.39 -7.52 5.57
CA SER A 45 6.43 -7.22 6.55
C SER A 45 6.36 -5.79 7.09
N ILE A 46 5.68 -4.88 6.39
CA ILE A 46 5.56 -3.48 6.80
C ILE A 46 4.60 -3.34 7.98
N TYR A 47 3.53 -4.12 7.99
CA TYR A 47 2.52 -4.06 9.06
C TYR A 47 2.88 -5.04 10.17
N LYS A 48 3.36 -4.51 11.29
CA LYS A 48 3.90 -5.33 12.40
C LYS A 48 2.88 -5.61 13.49
N LYS A 49 1.91 -4.70 13.69
CA LYS A 49 0.91 -4.85 14.76
C LYS A 49 -0.35 -5.52 14.26
N GLN A 50 -0.96 -4.97 13.21
CA GLN A 50 -2.14 -5.57 12.59
C GLN A 50 -2.22 -5.11 11.14
N PHE A 51 -2.90 -5.90 10.32
CA PHE A 51 -3.12 -5.54 8.94
C PHE A 51 -4.31 -4.61 8.82
N PRO A 52 -4.22 -3.57 7.97
CA PRO A 52 -5.38 -2.72 7.68
C PRO A 52 -6.43 -3.52 6.90
N THR A 53 -7.67 -3.06 6.98
CA THR A 53 -8.71 -3.55 6.08
C THR A 53 -8.45 -3.00 4.69
N GLY A 54 -8.98 -3.65 3.66
CA GLY A 54 -8.83 -3.13 2.32
C GLY A 54 -9.07 -4.18 1.25
N THR A 55 -8.77 -3.82 0.03
CA THR A 55 -9.05 -4.63 -1.14
C THR A 55 -7.84 -4.68 -2.06
N TRP A 56 -7.60 -5.84 -2.64
CA TRP A 56 -6.61 -6.03 -3.69
C TRP A 56 -7.37 -6.27 -4.98
N LEU A 57 -7.19 -5.39 -5.98
CA LEU A 57 -7.89 -5.48 -7.25
C LEU A 57 -6.91 -5.53 -8.41
N GLU A 58 -7.17 -6.43 -9.35
CA GLU A 58 -6.48 -6.41 -10.61
C GLU A 58 -7.25 -5.52 -11.58
N VAL A 59 -6.55 -4.58 -12.20
CA VAL A 59 -7.14 -3.61 -13.12
C VAL A 59 -6.47 -3.71 -14.47
N LYS A 60 -7.16 -3.23 -15.50
CA LYS A 60 -6.68 -3.30 -16.88
C LYS A 60 -5.52 -2.37 -17.14
N GLY A 61 -5.49 -1.22 -16.46
CA GLY A 61 -4.44 -0.24 -16.56
C GLY A 61 -4.55 0.77 -15.45
N LEU A 62 -3.48 1.51 -15.22
CA LEU A 62 -3.41 2.58 -14.23
C LEU A 62 -3.22 3.92 -14.95
N ALA A 63 -3.31 5.02 -14.18
CA ALA A 63 -3.30 6.37 -14.73
C ALA A 63 -2.03 6.68 -15.53
N VAL A 64 -0.90 6.11 -15.13
CA VAL A 64 0.38 6.31 -15.83
C VAL A 64 0.71 5.04 -16.60
N GLU A 65 0.97 5.19 -17.90
CA GLU A 65 1.36 4.06 -18.75
C GLU A 65 2.62 3.40 -18.20
N GLY A 66 2.63 2.07 -18.15
CA GLY A 66 3.74 1.29 -17.60
C GLY A 66 3.74 1.15 -16.09
N GLN A 67 2.84 1.83 -15.40
CA GLN A 67 2.68 1.67 -13.96
C GLN A 67 2.05 0.30 -13.66
N LEU A 68 2.66 -0.46 -12.75
CA LEU A 68 2.22 -1.82 -12.42
C LEU A 68 1.40 -1.90 -11.14
N ILE A 69 1.50 -0.90 -10.26
CA ILE A 69 0.86 -0.93 -8.96
C ILE A 69 0.48 0.49 -8.53
N GLU A 70 -0.66 0.60 -7.86
CA GLU A 70 -1.09 1.82 -7.19
C GLU A 70 -1.63 1.44 -5.83
N ILE A 71 -1.26 2.21 -4.79
CA ILE A 71 -1.66 1.94 -3.42
C ILE A 71 -2.25 3.21 -2.84
N ASP A 72 -3.42 3.10 -2.21
CA ASP A 72 -3.95 4.18 -1.39
C ASP A 72 -4.14 3.70 0.05
N MET A 73 -4.06 4.63 0.99
CA MET A 73 -4.15 4.34 2.41
C MET A 73 -5.02 5.35 3.12
N GLU A 74 -5.68 4.89 4.17
CA GLU A 74 -6.37 5.76 5.12
C GLU A 74 -5.77 5.53 6.49
N ALA A 75 -5.37 6.61 7.16
CA ALA A 75 -4.73 6.55 8.46
C ALA A 75 -5.50 7.37 9.48
N HIS A 76 -5.60 6.84 10.70
CA HIS A 76 -6.22 7.52 11.83
C HIS A 76 -5.37 7.32 13.06
N LYS A 77 -5.29 8.35 13.90
CA LYS A 77 -4.68 8.22 15.21
C LYS A 77 -5.73 7.92 16.25
N THR A 78 -5.49 6.85 16.99
CA THR A 78 -6.25 6.60 18.21
C THR A 78 -5.74 7.54 19.30
N LYS A 79 -6.66 8.12 20.01
CA LYS A 79 -6.32 8.98 21.15
C LYS A 79 -5.99 8.14 22.37
#